data_fdc0238aeb8d980508e65d23ccdc08fc
#
_entry.id   fdc0238aeb8d980508e65d23ccdc08fc
#
_cell.length_a   1.000
_cell.length_b   1.000
_cell.length_c   1.000
_cell.angle_alpha   90.00
_cell.angle_beta   90.00
_cell.angle_gamma   90.00
#
_symmetry.space_group_name_H-M   'P 1'
#
loop_
_entity.id
_entity.type
_entity.pdbx_description
1 polymer ?
#
loop_
_entity_poly.entity_id
_entity_poly.type
_entity_poly.pdbx_seq_one_letter_code
_entity_poly.pdbx_strand_id
1 'polypeptide(L)'
;GNLLCVYASCDDVPSEGCMYADSFAPWNEFFGPADCVNYGGTPCEDGGGGDLSSEVTFDLDGLDECGFVSVTGTWDGWSGWGAHTDSGMAASIPAGDHEFVILCVNTEGEWWVDIWGSSTVYNAPIDGSCWNGNAEYPNYVLNVDGSGDAVTVSYCAGSCEETCSDDECTMGDVNGDGDVNVLDIVQIVGYVIDGEADFD
;
A
#
# COMPACT_ATOMS: atom_id res chain seq x y z
N GLY A 1 1.15 -36.42 30.25
CA GLY A 1 -0.23 -35.94 30.15
C GLY A 1 -0.22 -34.55 29.65
N ASN A 2 -0.95 -34.27 28.59
CA ASN A 2 -1.02 -32.94 27.98
C ASN A 2 -1.75 -31.99 28.94
N LEU A 3 -1.10 -30.94 29.36
CA LEU A 3 -1.72 -29.92 30.18
C LEU A 3 -2.39 -28.88 29.24
N LEU A 4 -3.71 -28.85 29.27
CA LEU A 4 -4.47 -27.78 28.58
C LEU A 4 -4.54 -26.59 29.51
N CYS A 5 -3.99 -25.44 29.10
CA CYS A 5 -4.19 -24.19 29.81
C CYS A 5 -5.58 -23.67 29.49
N VAL A 6 -6.40 -23.43 30.51
CA VAL A 6 -7.72 -22.82 30.37
C VAL A 6 -7.70 -21.50 31.12
N TYR A 7 -7.98 -20.40 30.44
CA TYR A 7 -8.03 -19.09 31.02
C TYR A 7 -9.47 -18.59 31.08
N ALA A 8 -9.79 -17.83 32.10
CA ALA A 8 -11.12 -17.26 32.29
C ALA A 8 -11.39 -16.04 31.40
N SER A 9 -10.33 -15.36 31.01
CA SER A 9 -10.39 -14.20 30.12
C SER A 9 -9.10 -14.08 29.31
N CYS A 10 -9.10 -13.24 28.28
CA CYS A 10 -7.91 -12.92 27.50
C CYS A 10 -6.82 -12.25 28.33
N ASP A 11 -7.20 -11.50 29.38
CA ASP A 11 -6.27 -10.81 30.29
C ASP A 11 -5.43 -11.77 31.13
N ASP A 12 -5.94 -13.01 31.32
CA ASP A 12 -5.27 -14.05 32.07
C ASP A 12 -4.23 -14.82 31.25
N VAL A 13 -4.17 -14.59 29.93
CA VAL A 13 -3.21 -15.27 29.05
C VAL A 13 -1.82 -14.66 29.23
N PRO A 14 -0.79 -15.43 29.63
CA PRO A 14 0.57 -14.91 29.74
C PRO A 14 1.09 -14.47 28.37
N SER A 15 1.90 -13.42 28.34
CA SER A 15 2.54 -12.91 27.11
C SER A 15 3.41 -13.94 26.38
N GLU A 16 3.82 -14.98 27.04
CA GLU A 16 4.60 -16.09 26.49
C GLU A 16 3.73 -17.28 26.03
N GLY A 17 2.41 -17.17 26.17
CA GLY A 17 1.45 -18.22 25.85
C GLY A 17 1.47 -19.39 26.83
N CYS A 18 0.59 -20.38 26.61
CA CYS A 18 0.64 -21.66 27.30
C CYS A 18 1.71 -22.54 26.70
N MET A 19 2.72 -22.82 27.49
CA MET A 19 3.77 -23.76 27.09
C MET A 19 3.29 -25.21 27.24
N TYR A 20 3.30 -25.93 26.14
CA TYR A 20 3.16 -27.38 26.17
C TYR A 20 4.51 -28.04 26.37
N ALA A 21 4.62 -28.82 27.39
CA ALA A 21 5.71 -29.75 27.47
C ALA A 21 5.39 -30.92 26.56
N ASP A 22 6.13 -31.01 25.51
CA ASP A 22 6.31 -32.07 24.54
C ASP A 22 5.22 -32.34 23.46
N SER A 23 5.68 -32.76 22.35
CA SER A 23 5.09 -33.44 21.19
C SER A 23 3.86 -32.87 20.46
N PHE A 24 3.26 -31.79 20.91
CA PHE A 24 2.27 -31.03 20.14
C PHE A 24 2.80 -29.65 19.78
N ALA A 25 3.87 -29.63 19.04
CA ALA A 25 4.51 -28.41 18.54
C ALA A 25 3.62 -27.44 17.69
N PRO A 26 2.51 -27.85 17.06
CA PRO A 26 1.72 -26.94 16.27
C PRO A 26 0.78 -26.04 17.06
N TRP A 27 0.62 -26.19 18.35
CA TRP A 27 -0.33 -25.38 19.11
C TRP A 27 0.09 -23.91 19.25
N ASN A 28 1.38 -23.62 19.25
CA ASN A 28 1.90 -22.25 19.25
C ASN A 28 1.65 -21.52 17.93
N GLU A 29 1.38 -22.27 16.87
CA GLU A 29 1.01 -21.70 15.56
C GLU A 29 -0.49 -21.38 15.48
N PHE A 30 -1.32 -22.02 16.31
CA PHE A 30 -2.76 -21.86 16.31
C PHE A 30 -3.30 -21.00 17.45
N PHE A 31 -2.57 -20.84 18.55
CA PHE A 31 -3.00 -20.13 19.75
C PHE A 31 -1.84 -19.34 20.35
N GLY A 32 -1.33 -18.37 19.62
CA GLY A 32 -0.40 -17.37 20.15
C GLY A 32 -1.11 -16.39 21.08
N PRO A 33 -0.38 -15.53 21.79
CA PRO A 33 -0.98 -14.46 22.60
C PRO A 33 -1.86 -13.50 21.79
N ALA A 34 -1.66 -13.46 20.47
CA ALA A 34 -2.47 -12.66 19.54
C ALA A 34 -3.81 -13.33 19.17
N ASP A 35 -3.92 -14.67 19.31
CA ASP A 35 -5.14 -15.42 18.98
C ASP A 35 -5.94 -15.71 20.22
N CYS A 36 -6.29 -14.69 21.00
CA CYS A 36 -7.11 -14.86 22.18
C CYS A 36 -8.52 -15.26 21.79
N VAL A 37 -8.92 -16.47 22.11
CA VAL A 37 -10.29 -16.96 21.98
C VAL A 37 -10.83 -17.34 23.34
N ASN A 38 -12.07 -17.00 23.63
CA ASN A 38 -12.75 -17.44 24.83
C ASN A 38 -13.13 -18.93 24.71
N TYR A 39 -13.54 -19.52 25.82
CA TYR A 39 -14.03 -20.89 25.86
C TYR A 39 -15.30 -21.02 25.02
N GLY A 40 -15.19 -21.59 23.85
CA GLY A 40 -16.27 -21.71 22.87
C GLY A 40 -15.84 -21.26 21.46
N GLY A 41 -14.59 -20.82 21.32
CA GLY A 41 -14.00 -20.45 20.01
C GLY A 41 -14.47 -19.11 19.47
N THR A 42 -15.04 -18.27 20.33
CA THR A 42 -15.40 -16.89 19.95
C THR A 42 -14.18 -16.00 20.15
N PRO A 43 -13.79 -15.16 19.18
CA PRO A 43 -12.76 -14.15 19.38
C PRO A 43 -13.08 -13.26 20.58
N CYS A 44 -12.07 -12.86 21.34
CA CYS A 44 -12.25 -11.93 22.43
C CYS A 44 -12.62 -10.54 21.86
N GLU A 45 -13.78 -10.01 22.26
CA GLU A 45 -14.29 -8.72 21.77
C GLU A 45 -13.63 -7.52 22.46
N ASP A 46 -12.81 -7.72 23.50
CA ASP A 46 -12.25 -6.60 24.25
C ASP A 46 -10.71 -6.63 24.31
N GLY A 47 -10.12 -5.64 23.70
CA GLY A 47 -8.92 -4.94 24.14
C GLY A 47 -7.57 -5.63 24.04
N GLY A 48 -7.53 -6.88 23.67
CA GLY A 48 -6.30 -7.40 23.09
C GLY A 48 -6.22 -6.89 21.66
N GLY A 49 -5.58 -5.78 21.44
CA GLY A 49 -5.19 -5.36 20.09
C GLY A 49 -4.25 -6.42 19.54
N GLY A 50 -4.78 -7.59 19.21
CA GLY A 50 -4.11 -8.55 18.37
C GLY A 50 -3.89 -7.83 17.05
N ASP A 51 -2.70 -7.89 16.55
CA ASP A 51 -2.32 -7.38 15.25
C ASP A 51 -3.15 -8.11 14.17
N LEU A 52 -4.45 -7.74 14.07
CA LEU A 52 -5.30 -8.27 13.01
C LEU A 52 -4.78 -7.71 11.71
N SER A 53 -4.52 -8.59 10.77
CA SER A 53 -4.27 -8.15 9.40
C SER A 53 -5.57 -7.63 8.81
N SER A 54 -5.49 -6.53 8.09
CA SER A 54 -6.59 -6.01 7.26
C SER A 54 -6.42 -6.48 5.83
N GLU A 55 -7.53 -6.74 5.15
CA GLU A 55 -7.51 -6.84 3.70
C GLU A 55 -7.36 -5.42 3.13
N VAL A 56 -6.22 -5.14 2.52
CA VAL A 56 -5.91 -3.85 1.91
C VAL A 56 -6.03 -3.99 0.41
N THR A 57 -6.92 -3.20 -0.18
CA THR A 57 -7.08 -3.11 -1.64
C THR A 57 -6.46 -1.81 -2.14
N PHE A 58 -5.65 -1.90 -3.17
CA PHE A 58 -5.03 -0.75 -3.82
C PHE A 58 -5.83 -0.38 -5.07
N ASP A 59 -6.42 0.82 -5.06
CA ASP A 59 -7.12 1.42 -6.19
C ASP A 59 -6.17 2.48 -6.80
N LEU A 60 -5.52 2.10 -7.90
CA LEU A 60 -4.42 2.86 -8.48
C LEU A 60 -4.78 3.36 -9.87
N ASP A 61 -4.53 4.65 -10.10
CA ASP A 61 -4.74 5.33 -11.35
C ASP A 61 -3.41 5.65 -12.07
N GLY A 62 -3.45 5.95 -13.38
CA GLY A 62 -2.29 6.29 -14.18
C GLY A 62 -1.39 5.10 -14.56
N LEU A 63 -1.93 3.87 -14.55
CA LEU A 63 -1.20 2.63 -14.83
C LEU A 63 -1.74 1.85 -16.03
N ASP A 64 -2.51 2.49 -16.91
CA ASP A 64 -3.17 1.84 -18.05
C ASP A 64 -2.20 1.20 -19.05
N GLU A 65 -0.98 1.72 -19.13
CA GLU A 65 0.04 1.19 -20.03
C GLU A 65 0.86 0.04 -19.43
N CYS A 66 0.61 -0.33 -18.16
CA CYS A 66 1.34 -1.39 -17.50
C CYS A 66 0.79 -2.76 -17.94
N GLY A 67 1.67 -3.67 -18.34
CA GLY A 67 1.27 -5.05 -18.66
C GLY A 67 0.83 -5.84 -17.43
N PHE A 68 1.39 -5.51 -16.26
CA PHE A 68 1.06 -6.05 -14.95
C PHE A 68 1.40 -5.01 -13.90
N VAL A 69 0.60 -4.91 -12.84
CA VAL A 69 0.83 -4.00 -11.74
C VAL A 69 1.04 -4.79 -10.46
N SER A 70 2.00 -4.39 -9.65
CA SER A 70 2.23 -4.94 -8.33
C SER A 70 2.55 -3.84 -7.32
N VAL A 71 2.03 -3.97 -6.11
CA VAL A 71 2.39 -3.17 -4.95
C VAL A 71 3.16 -4.05 -3.99
N THR A 72 4.35 -3.63 -3.62
CA THR A 72 5.24 -4.38 -2.73
C THR A 72 5.77 -3.46 -1.64
N GLY A 73 6.00 -4.00 -0.47
CA GLY A 73 6.39 -3.18 0.67
C GLY A 73 6.97 -3.97 1.83
N THR A 74 6.95 -3.37 3.00
CA THR A 74 7.52 -3.97 4.20
C THR A 74 6.82 -5.25 4.63
N TRP A 75 5.52 -5.41 4.34
CA TRP A 75 4.74 -6.59 4.73
C TRP A 75 5.11 -7.85 3.96
N ASP A 76 5.56 -7.73 2.72
CA ASP A 76 5.96 -8.86 1.87
C ASP A 76 7.48 -8.97 1.71
N GLY A 77 8.23 -8.16 2.49
CA GLY A 77 9.69 -8.12 2.46
C GLY A 77 10.25 -7.64 1.13
N TRP A 78 9.53 -6.79 0.41
CA TRP A 78 9.92 -6.23 -0.88
C TRP A 78 10.09 -7.31 -1.97
N SER A 79 9.25 -8.34 -1.91
CA SER A 79 9.33 -9.47 -2.84
C SER A 79 9.00 -9.10 -4.29
N GLY A 80 8.27 -8.00 -4.48
CA GLY A 80 7.69 -7.62 -5.75
C GLY A 80 6.32 -8.26 -6.03
N TRP A 81 5.79 -9.05 -5.10
CA TRP A 81 4.57 -9.85 -5.29
C TRP A 81 3.54 -9.64 -4.17
N GLY A 82 3.48 -8.47 -3.56
CA GLY A 82 2.56 -8.17 -2.47
C GLY A 82 1.09 -8.17 -2.91
N ALA A 83 0.55 -7.04 -3.31
CA ALA A 83 -0.76 -6.96 -3.96
C ALA A 83 -0.56 -6.76 -5.46
N HIS A 84 -1.23 -7.51 -6.32
CA HIS A 84 -0.97 -7.44 -7.75
C HIS A 84 -2.21 -7.70 -8.59
N THR A 85 -2.12 -7.47 -9.89
CA THR A 85 -3.25 -7.59 -10.84
C THR A 85 -4.00 -8.92 -10.69
N ASP A 86 -3.29 -10.06 -10.59
CA ASP A 86 -3.92 -11.38 -10.49
C ASP A 86 -4.56 -11.65 -9.11
N SER A 87 -4.16 -10.90 -8.07
CA SER A 87 -4.78 -10.95 -6.73
C SER A 87 -5.93 -9.95 -6.55
N GLY A 88 -6.32 -9.26 -7.62
CA GLY A 88 -7.31 -8.18 -7.56
C GLY A 88 -6.80 -6.93 -6.83
N MET A 89 -5.48 -6.70 -6.86
CA MET A 89 -4.81 -5.58 -6.18
C MET A 89 -5.03 -5.58 -4.67
N ALA A 90 -5.24 -6.75 -4.06
CA ALA A 90 -5.48 -6.89 -2.64
C ALA A 90 -4.43 -7.79 -1.97
N ALA A 91 -4.12 -7.47 -0.71
CA ALA A 91 -3.25 -8.25 0.15
C ALA A 91 -3.71 -8.18 1.60
N SER A 92 -3.45 -9.25 2.36
CA SER A 92 -3.60 -9.24 3.82
C SER A 92 -2.36 -8.61 4.44
N ILE A 93 -2.50 -7.41 5.02
CA ILE A 93 -1.39 -6.65 5.59
C ILE A 93 -1.54 -6.59 7.11
N PRO A 94 -0.51 -6.98 7.88
CA PRO A 94 -0.53 -6.92 9.34
C PRO A 94 -0.75 -5.50 9.85
N ALA A 95 -1.24 -5.37 11.08
CA ALA A 95 -1.29 -4.08 11.75
C ALA A 95 0.10 -3.45 11.88
N GLY A 96 0.16 -2.13 11.77
CA GLY A 96 1.40 -1.36 11.92
C GLY A 96 1.61 -0.33 10.81
N ASP A 97 2.78 0.28 10.87
CA ASP A 97 3.24 1.24 9.86
C ASP A 97 4.03 0.49 8.78
N HIS A 98 3.60 0.67 7.55
CA HIS A 98 4.20 0.04 6.38
C HIS A 98 4.67 1.09 5.38
N GLU A 99 5.67 0.71 4.61
CA GLU A 99 6.14 1.45 3.44
C GLU A 99 5.97 0.59 2.19
N PHE A 100 5.67 1.23 1.06
CA PHE A 100 5.48 0.51 -0.20
C PHE A 100 5.86 1.34 -1.43
N VAL A 101 6.01 0.65 -2.54
CA VAL A 101 6.13 1.22 -3.88
C VAL A 101 5.18 0.51 -4.84
N ILE A 102 4.92 1.14 -5.97
CA ILE A 102 4.10 0.59 -7.05
C ILE A 102 5.03 0.20 -8.21
N LEU A 103 4.87 -1.01 -8.68
CA LEU A 103 5.61 -1.55 -9.81
C LEU A 103 4.72 -1.62 -11.06
N CYS A 104 5.07 -0.85 -12.07
CA CYS A 104 4.51 -0.97 -13.42
C CYS A 104 5.40 -1.90 -14.23
N VAL A 105 4.95 -3.11 -14.44
CA VAL A 105 5.77 -4.18 -15.00
C VAL A 105 5.62 -4.24 -16.52
N ASN A 106 6.74 -4.20 -17.22
CA ASN A 106 6.78 -4.58 -18.63
C ASN A 106 6.72 -6.11 -18.74
N THR A 107 5.67 -6.63 -19.34
CA THR A 107 5.42 -8.07 -19.44
C THR A 107 6.09 -8.73 -20.66
N GLU A 108 7.10 -8.11 -21.25
CA GLU A 108 7.90 -8.73 -22.30
C GLU A 108 8.88 -9.76 -21.72
N GLY A 109 9.00 -10.90 -22.39
CA GLY A 109 9.95 -11.96 -22.00
C GLY A 109 9.57 -12.68 -20.71
N GLU A 110 10.58 -13.10 -19.94
CA GLU A 110 10.41 -13.82 -18.65
C GLU A 110 10.45 -12.85 -17.47
N TRP A 111 9.62 -11.78 -17.52
CA TRP A 111 9.56 -10.70 -16.52
C TRP A 111 9.35 -11.21 -15.07
N TRP A 112 8.69 -12.35 -14.90
CA TRP A 112 8.43 -12.95 -13.58
C TRP A 112 9.69 -13.51 -12.92
N VAL A 113 10.81 -13.64 -13.63
CA VAL A 113 12.10 -14.08 -13.07
C VAL A 113 12.77 -12.94 -12.32
N ASP A 114 12.61 -11.70 -12.82
CA ASP A 114 13.10 -10.49 -12.19
C ASP A 114 12.07 -9.37 -12.37
N ILE A 115 11.06 -9.39 -11.50
CA ILE A 115 9.97 -8.41 -11.53
C ILE A 115 10.48 -6.98 -11.34
N TRP A 116 11.47 -6.79 -10.47
CA TRP A 116 12.05 -5.48 -10.21
C TRP A 116 12.81 -4.93 -11.43
N GLY A 117 13.62 -5.75 -12.06
CA GLY A 117 14.36 -5.38 -13.27
C GLY A 117 13.46 -5.15 -14.48
N SER A 118 12.25 -5.69 -14.46
CA SER A 118 11.25 -5.55 -15.53
C SER A 118 10.25 -4.43 -15.27
N SER A 119 10.43 -3.63 -14.19
CA SER A 119 9.44 -2.64 -13.76
C SER A 119 9.95 -1.21 -13.82
N THR A 120 9.04 -0.30 -14.14
CA THR A 120 9.15 1.10 -13.71
C THR A 120 8.60 1.19 -12.29
N VAL A 121 9.40 1.76 -11.38
CA VAL A 121 9.02 1.91 -9.97
C VAL A 121 8.44 3.29 -9.77
N TYR A 122 7.20 3.36 -9.27
CA TYR A 122 6.59 4.59 -8.84
C TYR A 122 6.75 4.71 -7.32
N ASN A 123 7.43 5.77 -6.92
CA ASN A 123 7.67 6.14 -5.53
C ASN A 123 6.74 7.30 -5.14
N ALA A 124 6.59 7.54 -3.83
CA ALA A 124 5.95 8.74 -3.34
C ALA A 124 6.77 9.98 -3.74
N PRO A 125 6.12 11.10 -4.09
CA PRO A 125 6.83 12.34 -4.37
C PRO A 125 7.52 12.84 -3.08
N ILE A 126 8.78 13.26 -3.21
CA ILE A 126 9.54 13.86 -2.10
C ILE A 126 8.79 15.11 -1.61
N ASP A 127 8.68 15.25 -0.29
CA ASP A 127 7.90 16.30 0.40
C ASP A 127 6.36 16.18 0.22
N GLY A 128 5.87 15.12 -0.45
CA GLY A 128 4.44 14.82 -0.54
C GLY A 128 3.85 14.34 0.80
N SER A 129 2.53 14.43 0.95
CA SER A 129 1.80 14.04 2.17
C SER A 129 1.84 12.53 2.45
N CYS A 130 2.08 11.73 1.41
CA CYS A 130 2.15 10.25 1.47
C CYS A 130 3.59 9.71 1.55
N TRP A 131 4.58 10.60 1.69
CA TRP A 131 6.00 10.27 1.69
C TRP A 131 6.52 9.85 3.06
N ASN A 132 7.40 8.85 3.10
CA ASN A 132 8.02 8.32 4.33
C ASN A 132 9.09 9.23 4.97
N GLY A 133 9.42 10.38 4.40
CA GLY A 133 10.45 11.29 4.90
C GLY A 133 11.88 10.90 4.52
N ASN A 134 12.09 9.87 3.71
CA ASN A 134 13.40 9.39 3.30
C ASN A 134 13.66 9.66 1.81
N ALA A 135 14.46 10.68 1.50
CA ALA A 135 14.75 11.05 0.11
C ALA A 135 15.62 10.05 -0.66
N GLU A 136 16.32 9.13 0.03
CA GLU A 136 17.08 8.06 -0.63
C GLU A 136 16.17 6.93 -1.11
N TYR A 137 15.09 6.66 -0.34
CA TYR A 137 14.07 5.66 -0.64
C TYR A 137 12.69 6.28 -0.39
N PRO A 138 12.16 7.06 -1.35
CA PRO A 138 10.94 7.84 -1.15
C PRO A 138 9.69 6.96 -1.31
N ASN A 139 9.45 6.10 -0.34
CA ASN A 139 8.32 5.18 -0.34
C ASN A 139 7.02 5.85 0.09
N TYR A 140 5.88 5.31 -0.36
CA TYR A 140 4.57 5.61 0.21
C TYR A 140 4.47 5.06 1.62
N VAL A 141 3.62 5.67 2.44
CA VAL A 141 3.31 5.20 3.80
C VAL A 141 1.88 4.66 3.89
N LEU A 142 1.71 3.61 4.66
CA LEU A 142 0.43 3.00 4.96
C LEU A 142 0.39 2.63 6.44
N ASN A 143 -0.65 3.06 7.16
CA ASN A 143 -0.92 2.60 8.51
C ASN A 143 -2.12 1.64 8.49
N VAL A 144 -1.94 0.46 9.08
CA VAL A 144 -2.99 -0.53 9.33
C VAL A 144 -3.25 -0.57 10.82
N ASP A 145 -4.45 -0.21 11.26
CA ASP A 145 -4.78 0.05 12.65
C ASP A 145 -5.03 -1.20 13.51
N GLY A 146 -5.03 -2.38 12.88
CA GLY A 146 -5.25 -3.65 13.57
C GLY A 146 -6.70 -3.95 13.93
N SER A 147 -7.67 -3.19 13.41
CA SER A 147 -9.10 -3.47 13.59
C SER A 147 -9.55 -4.74 12.87
N GLY A 148 -8.83 -5.13 11.81
CA GLY A 148 -9.23 -6.18 10.88
C GLY A 148 -10.25 -5.73 9.84
N ASP A 149 -10.62 -4.46 9.85
CA ASP A 149 -11.51 -3.88 8.84
C ASP A 149 -10.79 -3.79 7.49
N ALA A 150 -11.54 -3.94 6.39
CA ALA A 150 -11.00 -3.76 5.04
C ALA A 150 -10.61 -2.30 4.81
N VAL A 151 -9.45 -2.09 4.20
CA VAL A 151 -8.89 -0.77 3.89
C VAL A 151 -8.76 -0.63 2.38
N THR A 152 -9.13 0.53 1.85
CA THR A 152 -8.82 0.88 0.45
C THR A 152 -7.81 2.03 0.45
N VAL A 153 -6.77 1.87 -0.36
CA VAL A 153 -5.71 2.84 -0.57
C VAL A 153 -5.78 3.29 -2.03
N SER A 154 -6.02 4.58 -2.25
CA SER A 154 -6.19 5.13 -3.60
C SER A 154 -5.08 6.14 -3.88
N TYR A 155 -4.37 5.96 -5.00
CA TYR A 155 -3.35 6.88 -5.48
C TYR A 155 -3.27 6.93 -7.01
N CYS A 156 -3.02 8.12 -7.54
CA CYS A 156 -2.39 8.27 -8.85
C CYS A 156 -0.90 7.90 -8.71
N ALA A 157 -0.42 6.97 -9.54
CA ALA A 157 0.94 6.45 -9.44
C ALA A 157 2.00 7.57 -9.58
N GLY A 158 2.88 7.67 -8.59
CA GLY A 158 3.90 8.73 -8.51
C GLY A 158 3.41 10.03 -7.86
N SER A 159 2.16 10.06 -7.35
CA SER A 159 1.53 11.21 -6.71
C SER A 159 0.97 10.82 -5.33
N CYS A 160 0.61 11.80 -4.51
CA CYS A 160 -0.18 11.62 -3.30
C CYS A 160 -1.68 11.90 -3.50
N GLU A 161 -2.09 12.18 -4.73
CA GLU A 161 -3.48 12.40 -5.09
C GLU A 161 -4.19 11.05 -5.29
N GLU A 162 -5.49 10.97 -4.98
CA GLU A 162 -6.29 9.75 -5.12
C GLU A 162 -6.51 9.36 -6.58
N THR A 163 -6.60 10.36 -7.46
CA THR A 163 -6.80 10.18 -8.90
C THR A 163 -5.79 11.00 -9.67
N CYS A 164 -5.37 10.54 -10.84
CA CYS A 164 -4.62 11.37 -11.74
C CYS A 164 -5.53 12.51 -12.22
N SER A 165 -5.08 13.74 -12.01
CA SER A 165 -5.76 14.86 -12.65
C SER A 165 -5.62 14.69 -14.16
N ASP A 166 -6.74 14.77 -14.88
CA ASP A 166 -6.75 14.84 -16.34
C ASP A 166 -6.15 16.17 -16.86
N ASP A 167 -5.53 16.94 -15.98
CA ASP A 167 -4.62 18.02 -16.35
C ASP A 167 -3.34 17.40 -16.97
N GLU A 168 -3.54 16.61 -18.05
CA GLU A 168 -2.48 16.50 -19.03
C GLU A 168 -2.13 17.95 -19.40
N CYS A 169 -0.94 18.38 -18.98
CA CYS A 169 -0.29 19.50 -19.66
C CYS A 169 -0.16 19.09 -21.12
N THR A 170 -1.24 19.21 -21.88
CA THR A 170 -1.24 18.97 -23.32
C THR A 170 -0.19 19.93 -23.88
N MET A 171 0.91 19.35 -24.38
CA MET A 171 2.03 20.16 -24.85
C MET A 171 1.53 21.17 -25.87
N GLY A 172 1.51 22.44 -25.46
CA GLY A 172 0.96 23.52 -26.28
C GLY A 172 -0.34 24.15 -25.76
N ASP A 173 -1.00 23.55 -24.77
CA ASP A 173 -2.11 24.13 -24.01
C ASP A 173 -1.55 24.98 -22.86
N VAL A 174 -1.31 26.25 -23.14
CA VAL A 174 -0.67 27.17 -22.20
C VAL A 174 -1.69 27.84 -21.28
N ASN A 175 -2.95 27.84 -21.68
CA ASN A 175 -4.03 28.46 -20.91
C ASN A 175 -4.80 27.45 -20.04
N GLY A 176 -4.50 26.13 -20.19
CA GLY A 176 -5.11 25.06 -19.38
C GLY A 176 -6.60 24.83 -19.69
N ASP A 177 -7.08 25.20 -20.90
CA ASP A 177 -8.50 25.03 -21.26
C ASP A 177 -8.79 23.64 -21.90
N GLY A 178 -7.76 22.80 -22.07
CA GLY A 178 -7.84 21.46 -22.65
C GLY A 178 -7.78 21.43 -24.18
N ASP A 179 -7.73 22.57 -24.86
CA ASP A 179 -7.70 22.71 -26.32
C ASP A 179 -6.45 23.42 -26.81
N VAL A 180 -5.54 22.75 -27.50
CA VAL A 180 -4.38 23.38 -28.13
C VAL A 180 -4.86 24.23 -29.35
N ASN A 181 -4.91 25.52 -29.18
CA ASN A 181 -5.48 26.41 -30.19
C ASN A 181 -4.76 27.79 -30.26
N VAL A 182 -5.34 28.77 -30.97
CA VAL A 182 -4.74 30.09 -31.14
C VAL A 182 -4.69 30.90 -29.83
N LEU A 183 -5.51 30.58 -28.83
CA LEU A 183 -5.53 31.30 -27.56
C LEU A 183 -4.24 31.04 -26.77
N ASP A 184 -3.70 29.81 -26.85
CA ASP A 184 -2.40 29.46 -26.25
C ASP A 184 -1.26 30.29 -26.85
N ILE A 185 -1.29 30.46 -28.19
CA ILE A 185 -0.31 31.30 -28.88
C ILE A 185 -0.42 32.75 -28.43
N VAL A 186 -1.64 33.25 -28.22
CA VAL A 186 -1.87 34.62 -27.74
C VAL A 186 -1.30 34.76 -26.32
N GLN A 187 -1.45 33.78 -25.47
CA GLN A 187 -0.91 33.82 -24.12
C GLN A 187 0.62 33.77 -24.12
N ILE A 188 1.24 32.90 -24.94
CA ILE A 188 2.70 32.86 -25.11
C ILE A 188 3.22 34.22 -25.61
N VAL A 189 2.53 34.85 -26.59
CA VAL A 189 2.92 36.14 -27.14
C VAL A 189 2.76 37.24 -26.08
N GLY A 190 1.69 37.22 -25.28
CA GLY A 190 1.52 38.12 -24.14
C GLY A 190 2.68 38.03 -23.17
N TYR A 191 3.05 36.81 -22.80
CA TYR A 191 4.22 36.55 -21.94
C TYR A 191 5.53 37.09 -22.50
N VAL A 192 5.78 36.89 -23.79
CA VAL A 192 7.01 37.38 -24.44
C VAL A 192 7.06 38.89 -24.51
N ILE A 193 5.90 39.57 -24.66
CA ILE A 193 5.83 41.03 -24.81
C ILE A 193 5.85 41.74 -23.45
N ASP A 194 5.10 41.22 -22.48
CA ASP A 194 4.86 41.90 -21.20
C ASP A 194 5.79 41.40 -20.08
N GLY A 195 6.46 40.28 -20.25
CA GLY A 195 7.43 39.69 -19.30
C GLY A 195 6.80 39.21 -18.01
N GLU A 196 5.49 39.07 -17.96
CA GLU A 196 4.75 38.54 -16.84
C GLU A 196 4.17 37.16 -17.21
N ALA A 197 4.80 36.09 -16.71
CA ALA A 197 4.18 34.74 -16.67
C ALA A 197 3.53 34.60 -15.31
N ASP A 198 2.22 34.57 -15.27
CA ASP A 198 1.49 33.88 -14.23
C ASP A 198 1.21 32.45 -14.76
N PHE A 199 2.04 31.52 -14.36
CA PHE A 199 1.73 30.09 -14.46
C PHE A 199 1.28 29.66 -13.08
N ASP A 200 -0.02 29.57 -12.89
CA ASP A 200 -0.62 28.87 -11.73
C ASP A 200 -0.61 27.36 -11.94
#